data_20107bebb5c6e8a5cca36356467f3ce7
#
_entry.id   20107bebb5c6e8a5cca36356467f3ce7
#
_cell.length_a   1.000
_cell.length_b   1.000
_cell.length_c   1.000
_cell.angle_alpha   90.00
_cell.angle_beta   90.00
_cell.angle_gamma   90.00
#
_symmetry.space_group_name_H-M   'P 1'
#
loop_
_entity.id
_entity.type
_entity.pdbx_description
1 polymer ?
#
loop_
_entity_poly.entity_id
_entity_poly.type
_entity_poly.pdbx_seq_one_letter_code
_entity_poly.pdbx_strand_id
1 'polypeptide(L)'
;MLNKIPYFLTEGQKNKKGLSDFLRMHPNVKFVSLSGIDFLGNDVDERIPAAYFLKNFDDIMSGGVQTDGSSVNLPGIATISDAKIDFIVDTEAKWFVDYSFDDSIFGPEPIGTIRIPVFFKHHDKFYCSRSVLKNTTKFVQNEVLKILKANPQLLKKMKIKYSDISGVYFTTGTELEFWVRTTMDKVSKEALSLSQELKEHYWKRTKGQVRKSLEEALIMLENYGIDPEMGHKEVGGVKGKISREGRLYDVMEQLEIDWKYSDLLQAADNEVFARYVIKEVFRKNGLEAIFVAKPVDGVAGSGEHVHVGMGIELKNARKINLFAPNDKNSFLSSCGFGALMGLLRNWPAVNPFVTNSHSAIKRLQPGFEAPVSTVASLGLSPDSPSRNRTVLAGLVRSDNPLSV
;
A
#
# COMPACT_ATOMS: atom_id res chain seq x y z
N MET A 1 -4.80 20.07 -26.90
CA MET A 1 -3.87 19.74 -25.80
C MET A 1 -4.73 19.57 -24.57
N LEU A 2 -4.89 18.35 -24.07
CA LEU A 2 -5.49 18.13 -22.77
C LEU A 2 -4.60 18.88 -21.76
N ASN A 3 -5.12 19.89 -21.08
CA ASN A 3 -4.44 20.52 -19.98
C ASN A 3 -4.08 19.40 -19.01
N LYS A 4 -2.79 19.28 -18.69
CA LYS A 4 -2.31 18.21 -17.83
C LYS A 4 -2.93 18.41 -16.46
N ILE A 5 -3.97 17.61 -16.12
CA ILE A 5 -4.62 17.69 -14.82
C ILE A 5 -3.59 17.30 -13.74
N PRO A 6 -3.54 17.98 -12.60
CA PRO A 6 -2.62 17.64 -11.52
C PRO A 6 -3.14 16.40 -10.76
N TYR A 7 -2.27 15.49 -10.45
CA TYR A 7 -2.62 14.27 -9.70
C TYR A 7 -2.22 14.33 -8.21
N PHE A 8 -1.35 15.25 -7.83
CA PHE A 8 -0.96 15.50 -6.44
C PHE A 8 -0.45 16.93 -6.28
N LEU A 9 -0.41 17.41 -5.04
CA LEU A 9 0.10 18.72 -4.70
C LEU A 9 1.58 18.64 -4.35
N THR A 10 2.32 19.67 -4.78
CA THR A 10 3.71 19.89 -4.34
C THR A 10 3.74 20.51 -2.93
N GLU A 11 4.89 20.43 -2.26
CA GLU A 11 5.06 21.02 -0.91
C GLU A 11 4.68 22.52 -0.86
N GLY A 12 5.05 23.28 -1.89
CA GLY A 12 4.70 24.70 -1.99
C GLY A 12 3.20 24.98 -2.12
N GLN A 13 2.40 23.98 -2.50
CA GLN A 13 0.95 24.09 -2.67
C GLN A 13 0.15 23.69 -1.42
N LYS A 14 0.79 23.14 -0.38
CA LYS A 14 0.14 22.71 0.85
C LYS A 14 -0.09 23.86 1.89
N ASN A 15 0.22 25.09 1.56
CA ASN A 15 -0.09 26.25 2.38
C ASN A 15 -1.25 27.08 1.77
N LYS A 16 -1.83 27.99 2.53
CA LYS A 16 -3.00 28.76 2.13
C LYS A 16 -2.86 29.48 0.80
N LYS A 17 -1.70 30.13 0.56
CA LYS A 17 -1.43 30.86 -0.68
C LYS A 17 -1.25 29.90 -1.85
N GLY A 18 -0.39 28.87 -1.69
CA GLY A 18 -0.14 27.89 -2.73
C GLY A 18 -1.39 27.10 -3.12
N LEU A 19 -2.24 26.76 -2.12
CA LEU A 19 -3.52 26.11 -2.37
C LEU A 19 -4.51 27.03 -3.11
N SER A 20 -4.56 28.31 -2.73
CA SER A 20 -5.39 29.30 -3.45
C SER A 20 -4.98 29.42 -4.92
N ASP A 21 -3.69 29.50 -5.19
CA ASP A 21 -3.15 29.57 -6.55
C ASP A 21 -3.43 28.26 -7.33
N PHE A 22 -3.28 27.11 -6.68
CA PHE A 22 -3.60 25.81 -7.26
C PHE A 22 -5.08 25.69 -7.66
N LEU A 23 -6.01 26.02 -6.77
CA LEU A 23 -7.45 25.94 -7.03
C LEU A 23 -7.89 26.95 -8.13
N ARG A 24 -7.23 28.10 -8.23
CA ARG A 24 -7.47 29.05 -9.32
C ARG A 24 -7.02 28.50 -10.68
N MET A 25 -5.91 27.78 -10.74
CA MET A 25 -5.41 27.15 -11.97
C MET A 25 -6.20 25.89 -12.37
N HIS A 26 -6.80 25.22 -11.38
CA HIS A 26 -7.54 23.97 -11.56
C HIS A 26 -8.98 24.09 -11.03
N PRO A 27 -9.84 24.83 -11.72
CA PRO A 27 -11.19 25.14 -11.26
C PRO A 27 -12.14 23.93 -11.22
N ASN A 28 -11.73 22.80 -11.83
CA ASN A 28 -12.44 21.51 -11.74
C ASN A 28 -12.18 20.80 -10.39
N VAL A 29 -11.20 21.21 -9.60
CA VAL A 29 -10.99 20.72 -8.23
C VAL A 29 -11.97 21.42 -7.31
N LYS A 30 -13.03 20.72 -6.89
CA LYS A 30 -14.18 21.29 -6.17
C LYS A 30 -14.19 20.97 -4.68
N PHE A 31 -13.48 19.91 -4.27
CA PHE A 31 -13.56 19.39 -2.91
C PHE A 31 -12.17 19.17 -2.30
N VAL A 32 -12.17 19.16 -0.98
CA VAL A 32 -11.09 18.63 -0.14
C VAL A 32 -11.70 17.51 0.70
N SER A 33 -11.04 16.38 0.78
CA SER A 33 -11.39 15.26 1.64
C SER A 33 -10.34 15.12 2.73
N LEU A 34 -10.74 15.19 3.98
CA LEU A 34 -9.91 14.82 5.13
C LEU A 34 -10.06 13.31 5.34
N SER A 35 -9.04 12.56 4.95
CA SER A 35 -9.09 11.11 4.87
C SER A 35 -8.26 10.45 5.96
N GLY A 36 -8.89 9.60 6.76
CA GLY A 36 -8.25 8.85 7.82
C GLY A 36 -8.46 7.35 7.70
N ILE A 37 -7.61 6.58 8.36
CA ILE A 37 -7.70 5.12 8.42
C ILE A 37 -7.93 4.71 9.86
N ASP A 38 -9.06 4.07 10.14
CA ASP A 38 -9.37 3.55 11.46
C ASP A 38 -8.51 2.31 11.81
N PHE A 39 -8.71 1.73 13.00
CA PHE A 39 -7.96 0.54 13.42
C PHE A 39 -8.37 -0.75 12.72
N LEU A 40 -9.49 -0.75 12.02
CA LEU A 40 -9.93 -1.88 11.19
C LEU A 40 -9.47 -1.77 9.73
N GLY A 41 -8.78 -0.67 9.39
CA GLY A 41 -8.33 -0.39 8.03
C GLY A 41 -9.40 0.24 7.14
N ASN A 42 -10.51 0.71 7.71
CA ASN A 42 -11.51 1.43 6.94
C ASN A 42 -11.02 2.84 6.62
N ASP A 43 -11.20 3.23 5.36
CA ASP A 43 -10.97 4.57 4.87
C ASP A 43 -12.23 5.41 5.15
N VAL A 44 -12.08 6.44 5.99
CA VAL A 44 -13.15 7.37 6.35
C VAL A 44 -12.76 8.77 5.93
N ASP A 45 -13.73 9.54 5.41
CA ASP A 45 -13.46 10.90 4.93
C ASP A 45 -14.56 11.90 5.31
N GLU A 46 -14.11 13.14 5.52
CA GLU A 46 -14.97 14.31 5.59
C GLU A 46 -14.75 15.15 4.34
N ARG A 47 -15.80 15.30 3.51
CA ARG A 47 -15.73 16.01 2.23
C ARG A 47 -16.19 17.45 2.36
N ILE A 48 -15.29 18.37 2.11
CA ILE A 48 -15.46 19.82 2.31
C ILE A 48 -15.39 20.53 0.94
N PRO A 49 -16.30 21.43 0.60
CA PRO A 49 -16.14 22.29 -0.59
C PRO A 49 -14.83 23.08 -0.53
N ALA A 50 -14.05 23.07 -1.61
CA ALA A 50 -12.71 23.67 -1.65
C ALA A 50 -12.70 25.16 -1.27
N ALA A 51 -13.74 25.90 -1.66
CA ALA A 51 -13.90 27.32 -1.29
C ALA A 51 -14.09 27.51 0.22
N TYR A 52 -14.86 26.62 0.87
CA TYR A 52 -15.04 26.65 2.33
C TYR A 52 -13.75 26.27 3.04
N PHE A 53 -13.06 25.22 2.58
CA PHE A 53 -11.77 24.82 3.11
C PHE A 53 -10.76 25.98 3.06
N LEU A 54 -10.62 26.65 1.93
CA LEU A 54 -9.68 27.75 1.76
C LEU A 54 -10.03 28.96 2.67
N LYS A 55 -11.32 29.26 2.81
CA LYS A 55 -11.79 30.33 3.70
C LYS A 55 -11.43 30.05 5.17
N ASN A 56 -11.57 28.81 5.61
CA ASN A 56 -11.34 28.38 6.99
C ASN A 56 -10.02 27.59 7.15
N PHE A 57 -9.06 27.83 6.26
CA PHE A 57 -7.83 27.04 6.16
C PHE A 57 -7.10 26.89 7.48
N ASP A 58 -6.86 28.00 8.20
CA ASP A 58 -6.05 27.99 9.42
C ASP A 58 -6.73 27.22 10.57
N ASP A 59 -8.06 27.31 10.67
CA ASP A 59 -8.87 26.56 11.64
C ASP A 59 -8.86 25.07 11.34
N ILE A 60 -9.14 24.68 10.09
CA ILE A 60 -9.15 23.27 9.67
C ILE A 60 -7.77 22.63 9.82
N MET A 61 -6.71 23.34 9.43
CA MET A 61 -5.33 22.82 9.56
C MET A 61 -4.89 22.67 11.02
N SER A 62 -5.50 23.38 11.96
CA SER A 62 -5.25 23.25 13.40
C SER A 62 -6.11 22.18 14.10
N GLY A 63 -6.96 21.44 13.36
CA GLY A 63 -7.83 20.39 13.90
C GLY A 63 -9.27 20.85 14.15
N GLY A 64 -9.73 21.90 13.45
CA GLY A 64 -11.09 22.43 13.58
C GLY A 64 -12.20 21.56 13.01
N VAL A 65 -11.87 20.42 12.37
CA VAL A 65 -12.84 19.42 11.89
C VAL A 65 -12.87 18.25 12.85
N GLN A 66 -14.07 17.87 13.24
CA GLN A 66 -14.31 16.77 14.17
C GLN A 66 -15.30 15.77 13.58
N THR A 67 -15.10 14.49 13.90
CA THR A 67 -16.06 13.43 13.63
C THR A 67 -16.56 12.82 14.94
N ASP A 68 -17.59 11.97 14.84
CA ASP A 68 -18.09 11.19 15.96
C ASP A 68 -17.15 10.02 16.27
N GLY A 69 -16.97 9.69 17.55
CA GLY A 69 -16.11 8.58 17.97
C GLY A 69 -16.56 7.20 17.47
N SER A 70 -17.83 7.05 17.07
CA SER A 70 -18.33 5.85 16.41
C SER A 70 -17.69 5.60 15.03
N SER A 71 -17.14 6.65 14.40
CA SER A 71 -16.36 6.54 13.16
C SER A 71 -15.00 5.89 13.39
N VAL A 72 -14.53 5.83 14.63
CA VAL A 72 -13.29 5.18 15.04
C VAL A 72 -13.64 3.87 15.72
N ASN A 73 -13.81 2.83 14.93
CA ASN A 73 -14.24 1.54 15.44
C ASN A 73 -13.08 0.81 16.12
N LEU A 74 -13.26 0.53 17.43
CA LEU A 74 -12.30 -0.21 18.26
C LEU A 74 -13.02 -1.29 19.10
N PRO A 75 -13.66 -2.28 18.48
CA PRO A 75 -14.38 -3.31 19.22
C PRO A 75 -13.48 -4.00 20.25
N GLY A 76 -13.90 -3.99 21.52
CA GLY A 76 -13.21 -4.68 22.61
C GLY A 76 -11.93 -4.02 23.13
N ILE A 77 -11.50 -2.87 22.56
CA ILE A 77 -10.28 -2.15 22.98
C ILE A 77 -10.65 -0.83 23.68
N ALA A 78 -11.45 -0.02 23.06
CA ALA A 78 -11.93 1.24 23.61
C ALA A 78 -13.29 1.60 23.05
N THR A 79 -14.17 2.12 23.91
CA THR A 79 -15.45 2.69 23.51
C THR A 79 -15.33 4.21 23.57
N ILE A 80 -15.29 4.86 22.41
CA ILE A 80 -15.27 6.31 22.27
C ILE A 80 -16.47 6.82 21.47
N SER A 81 -17.55 6.04 21.43
CA SER A 81 -18.75 6.30 20.65
C SER A 81 -19.45 7.62 20.97
N ASP A 82 -19.31 8.12 22.18
CA ASP A 82 -19.95 9.39 22.61
C ASP A 82 -18.96 10.56 22.62
N ALA A 83 -17.82 10.42 21.97
CA ALA A 83 -16.76 11.41 21.99
C ALA A 83 -16.58 12.07 20.62
N LYS A 84 -16.10 13.31 20.63
CA LYS A 84 -15.63 13.98 19.43
C LYS A 84 -14.19 13.62 19.16
N ILE A 85 -13.88 13.34 17.90
CA ILE A 85 -12.55 12.99 17.41
C ILE A 85 -12.07 14.11 16.48
N ASP A 86 -10.94 14.73 16.81
CA ASP A 86 -10.33 15.77 15.97
C ASP A 86 -9.56 15.14 14.80
N PHE A 87 -9.73 15.70 13.61
CA PHE A 87 -8.94 15.38 12.43
C PHE A 87 -7.71 16.29 12.39
N ILE A 88 -6.54 15.71 12.62
CA ILE A 88 -5.26 16.41 12.57
C ILE A 88 -4.59 16.16 11.22
N VAL A 89 -4.50 17.19 10.41
CA VAL A 89 -3.93 17.11 9.04
C VAL A 89 -2.47 16.70 9.07
N ASP A 90 -2.12 15.74 8.19
CA ASP A 90 -0.73 15.37 7.94
C ASP A 90 -0.16 16.17 6.77
N THR A 91 0.65 17.18 7.08
CA THR A 91 1.31 18.03 6.06
C THR A 91 2.53 17.37 5.43
N GLU A 92 3.08 16.31 6.06
CA GLU A 92 4.24 15.55 5.54
C GLU A 92 3.82 14.52 4.47
N ALA A 93 2.57 14.03 4.54
CA ALA A 93 2.04 13.06 3.59
C ALA A 93 1.82 13.68 2.20
N LYS A 94 1.86 12.87 1.15
CA LYS A 94 1.46 13.29 -0.20
C LYS A 94 -0.05 13.56 -0.24
N TRP A 95 -0.46 14.70 -0.77
CA TRP A 95 -1.86 15.05 -1.00
C TRP A 95 -2.21 14.76 -2.44
N PHE A 96 -3.03 13.74 -2.65
CA PHE A 96 -3.50 13.34 -3.98
C PHE A 96 -4.68 14.18 -4.43
N VAL A 97 -4.87 14.33 -5.73
CA VAL A 97 -6.10 14.87 -6.31
C VAL A 97 -6.85 13.72 -6.96
N ASP A 98 -7.83 13.22 -6.23
CA ASP A 98 -8.72 12.15 -6.67
C ASP A 98 -9.75 12.71 -7.67
N TYR A 99 -9.91 12.05 -8.82
CA TYR A 99 -10.83 12.47 -9.87
C TYR A 99 -11.97 11.48 -10.03
N SER A 100 -13.20 12.02 -10.01
CA SER A 100 -14.37 11.29 -10.50
C SER A 100 -14.40 11.34 -12.03
N PHE A 101 -14.14 10.21 -12.66
CA PHE A 101 -14.18 10.05 -14.12
C PHE A 101 -15.56 9.61 -14.65
N ASP A 102 -16.56 9.58 -13.80
CA ASP A 102 -17.96 9.37 -14.24
C ASP A 102 -18.48 10.63 -14.94
N ASP A 103 -19.57 10.46 -15.71
CA ASP A 103 -20.17 11.57 -16.44
C ASP A 103 -20.47 12.73 -15.49
N SER A 104 -19.88 13.87 -15.81
CA SER A 104 -20.02 15.08 -14.99
C SER A 104 -21.14 15.98 -15.52
N ILE A 105 -22.05 16.36 -14.65
CA ILE A 105 -23.06 17.41 -14.94
C ILE A 105 -22.44 18.81 -15.08
N PHE A 106 -21.16 18.97 -14.76
CA PHE A 106 -20.44 20.25 -14.76
C PHE A 106 -19.52 20.46 -15.96
N GLY A 107 -19.51 19.55 -16.94
CA GLY A 107 -18.71 19.67 -18.15
C GLY A 107 -17.82 18.45 -18.43
N PRO A 108 -16.95 18.53 -19.44
CA PRO A 108 -16.16 17.40 -19.92
C PRO A 108 -14.94 17.06 -19.01
N GLU A 109 -14.59 17.97 -18.09
CA GLU A 109 -13.47 17.73 -17.18
C GLU A 109 -13.94 16.99 -15.93
N PRO A 110 -13.18 16.00 -15.45
CA PRO A 110 -13.52 15.28 -14.22
C PRO A 110 -13.44 16.19 -13.01
N ILE A 111 -14.34 16.00 -12.05
CA ILE A 111 -14.32 16.73 -10.78
C ILE A 111 -13.21 16.18 -9.90
N GLY A 112 -12.32 17.06 -9.43
CA GLY A 112 -11.23 16.73 -8.53
C GLY A 112 -11.58 16.97 -7.06
N THR A 113 -11.07 16.08 -6.21
CA THR A 113 -11.08 16.17 -4.75
C THR A 113 -9.66 16.05 -4.22
N ILE A 114 -9.16 17.05 -3.51
CA ILE A 114 -7.86 16.96 -2.83
C ILE A 114 -8.04 16.04 -1.62
N ARG A 115 -7.37 14.90 -1.64
CA ARG A 115 -7.37 13.93 -0.54
C ARG A 115 -6.21 14.21 0.39
N ILE A 116 -6.51 14.60 1.61
CA ILE A 116 -5.56 14.98 2.66
C ILE A 116 -5.56 13.92 3.76
N PRO A 117 -4.47 13.16 3.94
CA PRO A 117 -4.37 12.22 5.05
C PRO A 117 -4.41 12.93 6.41
N VAL A 118 -5.12 12.33 7.37
CA VAL A 118 -5.25 12.87 8.72
C VAL A 118 -4.92 11.81 9.79
N PHE A 119 -4.65 12.30 11.00
CA PHE A 119 -4.63 11.49 12.21
C PHE A 119 -5.88 11.76 13.04
N PHE A 120 -6.38 10.74 13.74
CA PHE A 120 -7.49 10.87 14.66
C PHE A 120 -6.97 11.16 16.07
N LYS A 121 -7.43 12.25 16.66
CA LYS A 121 -7.03 12.66 18.00
C LYS A 121 -8.24 12.82 18.90
N HIS A 122 -8.16 12.27 20.12
CA HIS A 122 -9.13 12.48 21.18
C HIS A 122 -8.36 12.83 22.46
N HIS A 123 -8.64 13.98 23.04
CA HIS A 123 -7.80 14.59 24.08
C HIS A 123 -6.34 14.66 23.59
N ASP A 124 -5.39 14.10 24.36
CA ASP A 124 -3.96 14.14 24.02
C ASP A 124 -3.47 12.85 23.33
N LYS A 125 -4.36 11.97 22.93
CA LYS A 125 -4.01 10.66 22.34
C LYS A 125 -4.51 10.54 20.92
N PHE A 126 -3.76 9.78 20.11
CA PHE A 126 -4.11 9.46 18.74
C PHE A 126 -4.68 8.03 18.65
N TYR A 127 -5.75 7.88 17.86
CA TYR A 127 -6.54 6.65 17.75
C TYR A 127 -6.77 6.23 16.30
N CYS A 128 -5.70 6.01 15.55
CA CYS A 128 -5.76 5.53 14.16
C CYS A 128 -4.54 4.70 13.80
N SER A 129 -4.68 3.85 12.79
CA SER A 129 -3.59 2.98 12.29
C SER A 129 -2.37 3.80 11.86
N ARG A 130 -2.57 4.95 11.21
CA ARG A 130 -1.49 5.85 10.79
C ARG A 130 -0.66 6.35 11.98
N SER A 131 -1.31 6.72 13.08
CA SER A 131 -0.60 7.19 14.28
C SER A 131 0.18 6.07 14.97
N VAL A 132 -0.36 4.86 15.02
CA VAL A 132 0.35 3.67 15.54
C VAL A 132 1.61 3.43 14.72
N LEU A 133 1.49 3.42 13.38
CA LEU A 133 2.63 3.24 12.48
C LEU A 133 3.69 4.33 12.68
N LYS A 134 3.30 5.63 12.71
CA LYS A 134 4.20 6.76 12.92
C LYS A 134 4.95 6.65 14.27
N ASN A 135 4.24 6.31 15.34
CA ASN A 135 4.82 6.17 16.67
C ASN A 135 5.74 4.96 16.76
N THR A 136 5.35 3.82 16.19
CA THR A 136 6.17 2.61 16.13
C THR A 136 7.45 2.86 15.35
N THR A 137 7.36 3.53 14.20
CA THR A 137 8.52 3.91 13.40
C THR A 137 9.53 4.72 14.22
N LYS A 138 9.06 5.77 14.90
CA LYS A 138 9.92 6.60 15.77
C LYS A 138 10.53 5.79 16.91
N PHE A 139 9.75 4.92 17.53
CA PHE A 139 10.25 4.04 18.58
C PHE A 139 11.38 3.15 18.07
N VAL A 140 11.17 2.45 16.96
CA VAL A 140 12.20 1.53 16.40
C VAL A 140 13.43 2.30 15.92
N GLN A 141 13.28 3.49 15.31
CA GLN A 141 14.41 4.35 14.96
C GLN A 141 15.29 4.65 16.19
N ASN A 142 14.67 5.02 17.30
CA ASN A 142 15.39 5.30 18.55
C ASN A 142 16.09 4.07 19.12
N GLU A 143 15.43 2.90 19.10
CA GLU A 143 16.02 1.65 19.55
C GLU A 143 17.22 1.23 18.67
N VAL A 144 17.11 1.37 17.36
CA VAL A 144 18.22 1.11 16.42
C VAL A 144 19.42 2.01 16.74
N LEU A 145 19.19 3.31 16.96
CA LEU A 145 20.26 4.25 17.34
C LEU A 145 20.93 3.86 18.67
N LYS A 146 20.15 3.41 19.68
CA LYS A 146 20.69 2.90 20.95
C LYS A 146 21.55 1.65 20.74
N ILE A 147 21.06 0.70 19.93
CA ILE A 147 21.80 -0.53 19.60
C ILE A 147 23.12 -0.19 18.91
N LEU A 148 23.11 0.68 17.91
CA LEU A 148 24.30 1.10 17.17
C LEU A 148 25.30 1.81 18.10
N LYS A 149 24.82 2.68 19.00
CA LYS A 149 25.66 3.37 19.98
C LYS A 149 26.33 2.40 20.97
N ALA A 150 25.59 1.37 21.40
CA ALA A 150 26.09 0.35 22.34
C ALA A 150 27.05 -0.68 21.69
N ASN A 151 27.07 -0.73 20.34
CA ASN A 151 27.86 -1.74 19.60
C ASN A 151 28.85 -1.10 18.60
N PRO A 152 29.96 -0.48 19.10
CA PRO A 152 30.95 0.18 18.23
C PRO A 152 31.59 -0.75 17.19
N GLN A 153 31.61 -2.06 17.45
CA GLN A 153 32.15 -3.04 16.51
C GLN A 153 31.30 -3.17 15.23
N LEU A 154 29.97 -2.99 15.30
CA LEU A 154 29.11 -2.93 14.13
C LEU A 154 29.48 -1.73 13.26
N LEU A 155 29.65 -0.58 13.90
CA LEU A 155 30.02 0.66 13.20
C LEU A 155 31.42 0.54 12.55
N LYS A 156 32.35 -0.11 13.21
CA LYS A 156 33.68 -0.38 12.64
C LYS A 156 33.62 -1.26 11.39
N LYS A 157 32.77 -2.29 11.39
CA LYS A 157 32.54 -3.12 10.19
C LYS A 157 31.98 -2.31 9.02
N MET A 158 31.13 -1.33 9.29
CA MET A 158 30.55 -0.41 8.30
C MET A 158 31.51 0.74 7.93
N LYS A 159 32.68 0.85 8.57
CA LYS A 159 33.69 1.91 8.40
C LYS A 159 33.14 3.32 8.67
N ILE A 160 32.33 3.47 9.72
CA ILE A 160 31.72 4.74 10.15
C ILE A 160 31.85 4.93 11.66
N LYS A 161 31.61 6.17 12.11
CA LYS A 161 31.48 6.52 13.53
C LYS A 161 30.02 6.82 13.85
N TYR A 162 29.62 6.66 15.11
CA TYR A 162 28.26 7.01 15.54
C TYR A 162 27.92 8.49 15.26
N SER A 163 28.91 9.37 15.41
CA SER A 163 28.78 10.81 15.12
C SER A 163 28.45 11.14 13.66
N ASP A 164 28.68 10.22 12.74
CA ASP A 164 28.45 10.41 11.31
C ASP A 164 26.97 10.17 10.95
N ILE A 165 26.21 9.50 11.82
CA ILE A 165 24.82 9.14 11.61
C ILE A 165 23.93 10.38 11.79
N SER A 166 23.08 10.68 10.80
CA SER A 166 22.03 11.70 10.86
C SER A 166 20.67 11.12 11.27
N GLY A 167 20.39 9.86 10.90
CA GLY A 167 19.12 9.22 11.20
C GLY A 167 19.05 7.76 10.78
N VAL A 168 17.91 7.14 11.11
CA VAL A 168 17.52 5.79 10.65
C VAL A 168 16.35 5.95 9.71
N TYR A 169 16.38 5.27 8.59
CA TYR A 169 15.27 5.24 7.63
C TYR A 169 14.75 3.81 7.45
N PHE A 170 13.51 3.72 7.03
CA PHE A 170 12.87 2.49 6.58
C PHE A 170 12.40 2.67 5.15
N THR A 171 12.32 1.57 4.43
CA THR A 171 11.67 1.49 3.13
C THR A 171 10.70 0.33 3.14
N THR A 172 9.56 0.49 2.50
CA THR A 172 8.64 -0.62 2.26
C THR A 172 8.01 -0.51 0.89
N GLY A 173 7.96 -1.63 0.20
CA GLY A 173 7.26 -1.82 -1.07
C GLY A 173 6.20 -2.90 -0.92
N THR A 174 5.15 -2.83 -1.71
CA THR A 174 4.04 -3.76 -1.68
C THR A 174 3.87 -4.41 -3.05
N GLU A 175 3.68 -5.73 -3.06
CA GLU A 175 3.17 -6.49 -4.19
C GLU A 175 1.72 -6.83 -3.85
N LEU A 176 0.77 -6.33 -4.65
CA LEU A 176 -0.64 -6.41 -4.34
C LEU A 176 -1.37 -7.29 -5.34
N GLU A 177 -1.79 -8.48 -4.91
CA GLU A 177 -2.62 -9.38 -5.69
C GLU A 177 -4.10 -9.07 -5.50
N PHE A 178 -4.88 -9.22 -6.57
CA PHE A 178 -6.33 -9.04 -6.53
C PHE A 178 -7.02 -9.85 -7.62
N TRP A 179 -8.29 -10.18 -7.38
CA TRP A 179 -9.13 -10.84 -8.34
C TRP A 179 -9.96 -9.84 -9.14
N VAL A 180 -10.15 -10.12 -10.42
CA VAL A 180 -10.99 -9.36 -11.32
C VAL A 180 -12.16 -10.20 -11.75
N ARG A 181 -13.37 -9.72 -11.49
CA ARG A 181 -14.61 -10.34 -11.95
C ARG A 181 -15.16 -9.59 -13.15
N THR A 182 -15.48 -10.32 -14.24
CA THR A 182 -16.16 -9.77 -15.38
C THR A 182 -17.67 -9.83 -15.14
N THR A 183 -18.35 -8.69 -15.17
CA THR A 183 -19.79 -8.62 -14.99
C THR A 183 -20.54 -9.15 -16.22
N MET A 184 -21.77 -9.66 -16.02
CA MET A 184 -22.55 -10.41 -17.02
C MET A 184 -22.72 -9.73 -18.38
N ASP A 185 -22.75 -8.41 -18.41
CA ASP A 185 -23.11 -7.66 -19.62
C ASP A 185 -21.94 -7.46 -20.61
N LYS A 186 -20.74 -7.82 -20.24
CA LYS A 186 -19.51 -7.44 -20.97
C LYS A 186 -18.59 -8.61 -21.31
N VAL A 187 -19.03 -9.83 -21.11
CA VAL A 187 -18.25 -11.02 -21.49
C VAL A 187 -18.38 -11.27 -22.99
N SER A 188 -17.42 -10.81 -23.79
CA SER A 188 -17.28 -11.29 -25.16
C SER A 188 -16.57 -12.64 -25.15
N LYS A 189 -16.96 -13.58 -26.04
CA LYS A 189 -16.27 -14.88 -26.20
C LYS A 189 -14.79 -14.72 -26.54
N GLU A 190 -14.43 -13.63 -27.21
CA GLU A 190 -13.06 -13.28 -27.57
C GLU A 190 -12.24 -12.71 -26.39
N ALA A 191 -12.91 -12.05 -25.43
CA ALA A 191 -12.29 -11.57 -24.19
C ALA A 191 -12.05 -12.69 -23.17
N LEU A 192 -12.77 -13.82 -23.32
CA LEU A 192 -12.46 -15.05 -22.61
C LEU A 192 -11.10 -15.53 -23.11
N SER A 193 -10.10 -14.97 -22.54
CA SER A 193 -8.74 -15.31 -22.91
C SER A 193 -8.54 -16.81 -22.73
N LEU A 194 -7.58 -17.35 -23.47
CA LEU A 194 -7.03 -18.67 -23.28
C LEU A 194 -6.77 -19.05 -21.79
N SER A 195 -6.83 -18.10 -20.84
CA SER A 195 -6.75 -18.35 -19.40
C SER A 195 -7.83 -19.28 -18.86
N GLN A 196 -8.99 -19.38 -19.54
CA GLN A 196 -10.06 -20.30 -19.16
C GLN A 196 -9.82 -21.74 -19.55
N GLU A 197 -8.97 -22.00 -20.53
CA GLU A 197 -8.63 -23.36 -20.94
C GLU A 197 -7.62 -24.02 -19.99
N LEU A 198 -6.92 -23.22 -19.17
CA LEU A 198 -5.79 -23.65 -18.37
C LEU A 198 -6.01 -23.23 -16.91
N LYS A 199 -6.14 -24.19 -16.02
CA LYS A 199 -6.50 -24.01 -14.61
C LYS A 199 -5.60 -23.06 -13.82
N GLU A 200 -4.32 -22.98 -14.16
CA GLU A 200 -3.34 -22.15 -13.44
C GLU A 200 -2.20 -21.76 -14.39
N HIS A 201 -2.12 -20.51 -14.80
CA HIS A 201 -1.02 -19.99 -15.59
C HIS A 201 -0.55 -18.64 -15.10
N TYR A 202 0.60 -18.64 -14.50
CA TYR A 202 1.36 -17.47 -14.11
C TYR A 202 1.86 -16.70 -15.35
N TRP A 203 1.76 -15.39 -15.34
CA TRP A 203 2.23 -14.47 -16.40
C TRP A 203 1.63 -14.69 -17.78
N LYS A 204 0.46 -15.26 -17.85
CA LYS A 204 -0.24 -15.35 -19.12
C LYS A 204 -0.67 -13.97 -19.61
N ARG A 205 -0.56 -13.75 -20.91
CA ARG A 205 -0.94 -12.47 -21.52
C ARG A 205 -2.42 -12.15 -21.26
N THR A 206 -2.67 -11.06 -20.58
CA THR A 206 -4.01 -10.49 -20.40
C THR A 206 -4.59 -10.00 -21.73
N LYS A 207 -5.90 -10.01 -21.90
CA LYS A 207 -6.60 -9.62 -23.13
C LYS A 207 -7.85 -8.79 -22.82
N GLY A 208 -8.40 -8.16 -23.88
CA GLY A 208 -9.67 -7.45 -23.81
C GLY A 208 -9.72 -6.38 -22.73
N GLN A 209 -10.84 -6.28 -22.03
CA GLN A 209 -11.06 -5.27 -21.00
C GLN A 209 -10.14 -5.43 -19.78
N VAL A 210 -9.77 -6.66 -19.42
CA VAL A 210 -8.84 -6.91 -18.32
C VAL A 210 -7.48 -6.31 -18.62
N ARG A 211 -6.95 -6.54 -19.84
CA ARG A 211 -5.71 -5.91 -20.28
C ARG A 211 -5.79 -4.40 -20.27
N LYS A 212 -6.87 -3.84 -20.86
CA LYS A 212 -7.10 -2.40 -20.90
C LYS A 212 -7.10 -1.80 -19.50
N SER A 213 -7.84 -2.41 -18.57
CA SER A 213 -7.94 -1.91 -17.20
C SER A 213 -6.63 -2.01 -16.45
N LEU A 214 -5.84 -3.07 -16.65
CA LEU A 214 -4.52 -3.21 -16.05
C LEU A 214 -3.57 -2.11 -16.56
N GLU A 215 -3.52 -1.91 -17.87
CA GLU A 215 -2.68 -0.87 -18.49
C GLU A 215 -3.11 0.55 -18.05
N GLU A 216 -4.42 0.84 -17.97
CA GLU A 216 -4.95 2.10 -17.44
C GLU A 216 -4.62 2.29 -15.95
N ALA A 217 -4.71 1.24 -15.14
CA ALA A 217 -4.37 1.32 -13.72
C ALA A 217 -2.89 1.65 -13.51
N LEU A 218 -1.98 1.01 -14.25
CA LEU A 218 -0.55 1.31 -14.22
C LEU A 218 -0.27 2.78 -14.59
N ILE A 219 -0.86 3.28 -15.68
CA ILE A 219 -0.72 4.67 -16.11
C ILE A 219 -1.26 5.64 -15.04
N MET A 220 -2.40 5.32 -14.43
CA MET A 220 -2.97 6.16 -13.37
C MET A 220 -2.08 6.20 -12.14
N LEU A 221 -1.56 5.06 -11.69
CA LEU A 221 -0.63 4.99 -10.56
C LEU A 221 0.66 5.77 -10.83
N GLU A 222 1.20 5.67 -12.06
CA GLU A 222 2.36 6.47 -12.49
C GLU A 222 2.04 7.98 -12.43
N ASN A 223 0.89 8.41 -12.94
CA ASN A 223 0.47 9.81 -12.88
C ASN A 223 0.34 10.33 -11.43
N TYR A 224 -0.10 9.50 -10.51
CA TYR A 224 -0.15 9.81 -9.08
C TYR A 224 1.23 9.79 -8.40
N GLY A 225 2.29 9.38 -9.11
CA GLY A 225 3.64 9.28 -8.57
C GLY A 225 3.77 8.17 -7.52
N ILE A 226 3.05 7.07 -7.73
CA ILE A 226 3.21 5.84 -6.94
C ILE A 226 4.31 4.96 -7.56
N ASP A 227 4.72 5.26 -8.79
CA ASP A 227 5.81 4.61 -9.53
C ASP A 227 5.59 3.08 -9.65
N PRO A 228 4.55 2.60 -10.36
CA PRO A 228 4.35 1.17 -10.58
C PRO A 228 5.53 0.58 -11.34
N GLU A 229 5.99 -0.59 -10.93
CA GLU A 229 7.12 -1.29 -11.54
C GLU A 229 6.64 -2.39 -12.48
N MET A 230 5.58 -3.10 -12.09
CA MET A 230 5.07 -4.22 -12.86
C MET A 230 3.56 -4.43 -12.66
N GLY A 231 2.91 -5.05 -13.64
CA GLY A 231 1.55 -5.54 -13.51
C GLY A 231 1.35 -6.76 -14.43
N HIS A 232 0.84 -7.84 -13.88
CA HIS A 232 0.71 -9.10 -14.63
C HIS A 232 -0.44 -9.99 -14.15
N LYS A 233 -0.70 -11.04 -14.92
CA LYS A 233 -1.60 -12.13 -14.56
C LYS A 233 -0.96 -13.01 -13.50
N GLU A 234 -1.64 -13.18 -12.38
CA GLU A 234 -1.29 -14.15 -11.35
C GLU A 234 -1.87 -15.54 -11.62
N VAL A 235 -1.56 -16.52 -10.76
CA VAL A 235 -1.89 -17.95 -10.95
C VAL A 235 -3.38 -18.17 -11.12
N GLY A 236 -4.22 -17.46 -10.36
CA GLY A 236 -5.63 -17.73 -10.22
C GLY A 236 -6.47 -17.49 -11.48
N GLY A 237 -7.39 -18.40 -11.75
CA GLY A 237 -8.41 -18.27 -12.79
C GLY A 237 -9.61 -19.17 -12.50
N VAL A 238 -10.81 -18.64 -12.66
CA VAL A 238 -12.06 -19.39 -12.50
C VAL A 238 -12.78 -19.44 -13.83
N LYS A 239 -13.19 -20.65 -14.24
CA LYS A 239 -14.02 -20.84 -15.42
C LYS A 239 -15.39 -20.21 -15.20
N GLY A 240 -15.85 -19.42 -16.18
CA GLY A 240 -17.19 -18.87 -16.17
C GLY A 240 -18.26 -19.98 -16.24
N LYS A 241 -19.40 -19.68 -15.65
CA LYS A 241 -20.60 -20.50 -15.79
C LYS A 241 -21.38 -20.03 -17.02
N ILE A 242 -22.06 -20.95 -17.68
CA ILE A 242 -22.92 -20.62 -18.82
C ILE A 242 -24.36 -20.52 -18.33
N SER A 243 -25.02 -19.37 -18.54
CA SER A 243 -26.44 -19.21 -18.26
C SER A 243 -27.30 -20.06 -19.21
N ARG A 244 -28.60 -20.20 -18.90
CA ARG A 244 -29.55 -20.90 -19.78
C ARG A 244 -29.66 -20.26 -21.17
N GLU A 245 -29.39 -18.94 -21.27
CA GLU A 245 -29.36 -18.19 -22.52
C GLU A 245 -28.01 -18.26 -23.25
N GLY A 246 -27.07 -19.09 -22.78
CA GLY A 246 -25.74 -19.25 -23.39
C GLY A 246 -24.76 -18.12 -23.09
N ARG A 247 -25.04 -17.26 -22.11
CA ARG A 247 -24.13 -16.19 -21.66
C ARG A 247 -23.16 -16.73 -20.61
N LEU A 248 -21.90 -16.32 -20.72
CA LEU A 248 -20.91 -16.59 -19.71
C LEU A 248 -20.98 -15.55 -18.58
N TYR A 249 -20.88 -16.00 -17.34
CA TYR A 249 -20.85 -15.14 -16.16
C TYR A 249 -19.86 -15.69 -15.12
N ASP A 250 -19.52 -14.85 -14.14
CA ASP A 250 -18.57 -15.18 -13.06
C ASP A 250 -17.17 -15.59 -13.56
N VAL A 251 -16.71 -15.02 -14.68
CA VAL A 251 -15.33 -15.18 -15.11
C VAL A 251 -14.47 -14.36 -14.17
N MET A 252 -13.47 -15.01 -13.57
CA MET A 252 -12.53 -14.35 -12.68
C MET A 252 -11.10 -14.65 -13.07
N GLU A 253 -10.25 -13.64 -13.00
CA GLU A 253 -8.81 -13.73 -13.21
C GLU A 253 -8.10 -13.03 -12.05
N GLN A 254 -6.96 -13.56 -11.64
CA GLN A 254 -6.13 -12.94 -10.61
C GLN A 254 -5.01 -12.14 -11.27
N LEU A 255 -4.80 -10.94 -10.79
CA LEU A 255 -3.77 -10.01 -11.23
C LEU A 255 -2.91 -9.58 -10.04
N GLU A 256 -1.74 -9.08 -10.34
CA GLU A 256 -0.81 -8.46 -9.39
C GLU A 256 -0.29 -7.15 -9.96
N ILE A 257 -0.17 -6.15 -9.10
CA ILE A 257 0.50 -4.89 -9.37
C ILE A 257 1.44 -4.60 -8.21
N ASP A 258 2.67 -4.28 -8.54
CA ASP A 258 3.71 -3.85 -7.62
C ASP A 258 4.22 -2.45 -7.98
N TRP A 259 4.72 -1.75 -7.01
CA TRP A 259 5.24 -0.39 -7.15
C TRP A 259 6.44 -0.14 -6.23
N LYS A 260 7.20 0.86 -6.62
CA LYS A 260 8.41 1.26 -5.93
C LYS A 260 8.17 1.55 -4.45
N TYR A 261 9.13 1.18 -3.62
CA TYR A 261 9.12 1.43 -2.19
C TYR A 261 9.03 2.93 -1.83
N SER A 262 8.45 3.21 -0.67
CA SER A 262 8.44 4.52 -0.01
C SER A 262 8.87 4.38 1.46
N ASP A 263 8.88 5.48 2.22
CA ASP A 263 8.90 5.37 3.68
C ASP A 263 7.63 4.69 4.21
N LEU A 264 7.67 4.18 5.43
CA LEU A 264 6.61 3.31 5.96
C LEU A 264 5.22 3.94 5.92
N LEU A 265 5.10 5.22 6.29
CA LEU A 265 3.79 5.86 6.38
C LEU A 265 3.26 6.21 4.99
N GLN A 266 4.11 6.75 4.12
CA GLN A 266 3.73 7.04 2.73
C GLN A 266 3.43 5.76 1.95
N ALA A 267 4.13 4.65 2.21
CA ALA A 267 3.84 3.37 1.56
C ALA A 267 2.45 2.83 1.96
N ALA A 268 2.06 2.95 3.23
CA ALA A 268 0.73 2.59 3.67
C ALA A 268 -0.36 3.49 3.05
N ASP A 269 -0.12 4.80 2.97
CA ASP A 269 -1.03 5.74 2.30
C ASP A 269 -1.13 5.45 0.78
N ASN A 270 0.00 5.12 0.13
CA ASN A 270 0.02 4.74 -1.29
C ASN A 270 -0.80 3.48 -1.55
N GLU A 271 -0.70 2.48 -0.68
CA GLU A 271 -1.44 1.22 -0.84
C GLU A 271 -2.95 1.44 -0.74
N VAL A 272 -3.42 2.14 0.30
CA VAL A 272 -4.84 2.48 0.44
C VAL A 272 -5.35 3.20 -0.81
N PHE A 273 -4.57 4.18 -1.30
CA PHE A 273 -4.95 4.94 -2.48
C PHE A 273 -4.84 4.13 -3.78
N ALA A 274 -3.82 3.27 -3.92
CA ALA A 274 -3.69 2.39 -5.07
C ALA A 274 -4.87 1.41 -5.19
N ARG A 275 -5.30 0.80 -4.09
CA ARG A 275 -6.51 -0.05 -4.07
C ARG A 275 -7.75 0.70 -4.56
N TYR A 276 -7.91 1.95 -4.13
CA TYR A 276 -9.00 2.80 -4.59
C TYR A 276 -8.92 3.07 -6.09
N VAL A 277 -7.76 3.52 -6.60
CA VAL A 277 -7.54 3.80 -8.02
C VAL A 277 -7.80 2.55 -8.87
N ILE A 278 -7.27 1.39 -8.48
CA ILE A 278 -7.47 0.13 -9.18
C ILE A 278 -8.96 -0.21 -9.25
N LYS A 279 -9.69 -0.13 -8.13
CA LYS A 279 -11.14 -0.39 -8.11
C LYS A 279 -11.89 0.52 -9.07
N GLU A 280 -11.59 1.81 -9.08
CA GLU A 280 -12.28 2.79 -9.92
C GLU A 280 -11.98 2.59 -11.42
N VAL A 281 -10.72 2.31 -11.77
CA VAL A 281 -10.34 2.02 -13.17
C VAL A 281 -11.04 0.75 -13.68
N PHE A 282 -11.06 -0.31 -12.88
CA PHE A 282 -11.72 -1.55 -13.27
C PHE A 282 -13.25 -1.37 -13.36
N ARG A 283 -13.86 -0.70 -12.38
CA ARG A 283 -15.28 -0.37 -12.37
C ARG A 283 -15.69 0.41 -13.62
N LYS A 284 -14.94 1.45 -13.99
CA LYS A 284 -15.16 2.26 -15.20
C LYS A 284 -15.15 1.41 -16.47
N ASN A 285 -14.31 0.39 -16.51
CA ASN A 285 -14.24 -0.56 -17.62
C ASN A 285 -15.28 -1.71 -17.51
N GLY A 286 -16.18 -1.67 -16.51
CA GLY A 286 -17.25 -2.65 -16.31
C GLY A 286 -16.74 -3.97 -15.71
N LEU A 287 -15.64 -3.90 -14.98
CA LEU A 287 -15.05 -5.00 -14.23
C LEU A 287 -15.12 -4.67 -12.74
N GLU A 288 -14.95 -5.70 -11.89
CA GLU A 288 -14.88 -5.54 -10.45
C GLU A 288 -13.53 -6.07 -9.92
N ALA A 289 -12.74 -5.21 -9.28
CA ALA A 289 -11.51 -5.58 -8.59
C ALA A 289 -11.81 -5.94 -7.13
N ILE A 290 -11.41 -7.14 -6.71
CA ILE A 290 -11.72 -7.76 -5.42
C ILE A 290 -10.42 -8.02 -4.66
N PHE A 291 -10.24 -7.34 -3.53
CA PHE A 291 -9.05 -7.43 -2.66
C PHE A 291 -9.23 -8.37 -1.45
N VAL A 292 -10.21 -9.25 -1.51
CA VAL A 292 -10.42 -10.28 -0.47
C VAL A 292 -9.35 -11.36 -0.59
N ALA A 293 -8.74 -11.75 0.52
CA ALA A 293 -7.63 -12.69 0.54
C ALA A 293 -7.96 -14.07 -0.05
N LYS A 294 -9.20 -14.55 0.09
CA LYS A 294 -9.68 -15.81 -0.50
C LYS A 294 -11.10 -15.65 -1.01
N PRO A 295 -11.29 -15.02 -2.18
CA PRO A 295 -12.64 -14.79 -2.72
C PRO A 295 -13.32 -16.06 -3.24
N VAL A 296 -12.55 -17.05 -3.64
CA VAL A 296 -13.04 -18.32 -4.19
C VAL A 296 -12.31 -19.49 -3.53
N ASP A 297 -13.07 -20.48 -3.04
CA ASP A 297 -12.52 -21.69 -2.44
C ASP A 297 -11.93 -22.62 -3.54
N GLY A 298 -10.86 -23.33 -3.24
CA GLY A 298 -10.22 -24.30 -4.13
C GLY A 298 -9.33 -23.72 -5.23
N VAL A 299 -9.12 -22.41 -5.27
CA VAL A 299 -8.19 -21.72 -6.19
C VAL A 299 -7.27 -20.82 -5.40
N ALA A 300 -6.25 -20.24 -6.05
CA ALA A 300 -5.31 -19.33 -5.41
C ALA A 300 -6.01 -18.15 -4.73
N GLY A 301 -5.53 -17.72 -3.56
CA GLY A 301 -5.95 -16.51 -2.88
C GLY A 301 -5.03 -15.34 -3.20
N SER A 302 -5.44 -14.13 -2.82
CA SER A 302 -4.63 -12.91 -3.02
C SER A 302 -3.62 -12.74 -1.91
N GLY A 303 -2.35 -12.59 -2.27
CA GLY A 303 -1.26 -12.17 -1.41
C GLY A 303 -1.18 -10.65 -1.30
N GLU A 304 -0.52 -10.24 -0.25
CA GLU A 304 -0.01 -8.90 -0.06
C GLU A 304 1.40 -9.06 0.50
N HIS A 305 2.38 -9.06 -0.40
CA HIS A 305 3.77 -9.21 0.01
C HIS A 305 4.34 -7.85 0.35
N VAL A 306 4.95 -7.76 1.52
CA VAL A 306 5.53 -6.52 2.03
C VAL A 306 7.04 -6.66 2.12
N HIS A 307 7.75 -5.88 1.33
CA HIS A 307 9.21 -5.78 1.34
C HIS A 307 9.63 -4.72 2.35
N VAL A 308 10.46 -5.06 3.30
CA VAL A 308 10.91 -4.13 4.36
C VAL A 308 12.41 -3.99 4.33
N GLY A 309 12.88 -2.77 4.17
CA GLY A 309 14.28 -2.39 4.31
C GLY A 309 14.52 -1.46 5.50
N MET A 310 15.70 -1.52 6.09
CA MET A 310 16.12 -0.63 7.17
C MET A 310 17.55 -0.17 6.96
N GLY A 311 17.78 1.12 7.11
CA GLY A 311 19.12 1.67 6.96
C GLY A 311 19.38 2.89 7.82
N ILE A 312 20.62 3.36 7.75
CA ILE A 312 21.05 4.62 8.35
C ILE A 312 21.43 5.62 7.27
N GLU A 313 21.10 6.87 7.52
CA GLU A 313 21.55 7.99 6.74
C GLU A 313 22.70 8.70 7.47
N LEU A 314 23.72 9.05 6.72
CA LEU A 314 24.88 9.79 7.24
C LEU A 314 24.72 11.28 6.97
N LYS A 315 25.42 12.10 7.73
CA LYS A 315 25.43 13.58 7.59
C LYS A 315 25.84 14.08 6.19
N ASN A 316 26.55 13.26 5.42
CA ASN A 316 26.90 13.53 4.03
C ASN A 316 25.87 12.99 3.02
N ALA A 317 24.65 12.67 3.48
CA ALA A 317 23.55 12.09 2.71
C ALA A 317 23.80 10.68 2.13
N ARG A 318 24.90 10.01 2.50
CA ARG A 318 25.13 8.61 2.13
C ARG A 318 24.18 7.72 2.94
N LYS A 319 23.52 6.78 2.27
CA LYS A 319 22.66 5.76 2.87
C LYS A 319 23.39 4.42 2.97
N ILE A 320 23.20 3.72 4.07
CA ILE A 320 23.75 2.38 4.33
C ILE A 320 22.59 1.48 4.73
N ASN A 321 22.35 0.42 3.97
CA ASN A 321 21.39 -0.62 4.32
C ASN A 321 21.94 -1.46 5.49
N LEU A 322 21.18 -1.54 6.58
CA LEU A 322 21.59 -2.33 7.77
C LEU A 322 21.38 -3.83 7.58
N PHE A 323 20.59 -4.26 6.61
CA PHE A 323 20.38 -5.68 6.35
C PHE A 323 21.41 -6.27 5.39
N ALA A 324 21.98 -5.45 4.52
CA ALA A 324 22.95 -5.90 3.54
C ALA A 324 24.18 -6.56 4.19
N PRO A 325 24.68 -7.66 3.64
CA PRO A 325 25.85 -8.35 4.18
C PRO A 325 27.11 -7.49 4.09
N ASN A 326 28.01 -7.66 5.04
CA ASN A 326 29.31 -6.98 5.04
C ASN A 326 30.38 -7.74 4.25
N ASP A 327 30.10 -8.98 3.87
CA ASP A 327 30.99 -9.85 3.11
C ASP A 327 30.18 -10.75 2.14
N LYS A 328 30.86 -11.29 1.13
CA LYS A 328 30.23 -12.11 0.09
C LYS A 328 29.77 -13.50 0.55
N ASN A 329 30.21 -13.94 1.74
CA ASN A 329 29.88 -15.27 2.26
C ASN A 329 28.65 -15.24 3.17
N SER A 330 28.09 -14.08 3.43
CA SER A 330 26.94 -13.91 4.31
C SER A 330 25.71 -13.50 3.51
N PHE A 331 24.54 -14.09 3.83
CA PHE A 331 23.26 -13.68 3.24
C PHE A 331 22.79 -12.31 3.72
N LEU A 332 23.04 -12.02 4.99
CA LEU A 332 22.63 -10.80 5.67
C LEU A 332 23.74 -10.32 6.60
N SER A 333 23.67 -9.06 6.99
CA SER A 333 24.44 -8.55 8.12
C SER A 333 23.93 -9.14 9.45
N SER A 334 24.67 -8.91 10.53
CA SER A 334 24.20 -9.28 11.88
C SER A 334 22.89 -8.56 12.25
N CYS A 335 22.65 -7.33 11.76
CA CYS A 335 21.39 -6.61 11.95
C CYS A 335 20.25 -7.28 11.17
N GLY A 336 20.50 -7.66 9.91
CA GLY A 336 19.52 -8.35 9.08
C GLY A 336 19.12 -9.71 9.65
N PHE A 337 20.09 -10.50 10.11
CA PHE A 337 19.79 -11.77 10.80
C PHE A 337 19.00 -11.53 12.09
N GLY A 338 19.34 -10.50 12.87
CA GLY A 338 18.62 -10.14 14.09
C GLY A 338 17.17 -9.75 13.80
N ALA A 339 16.92 -8.98 12.75
CA ALA A 339 15.58 -8.58 12.31
C ALA A 339 14.76 -9.79 11.84
N LEU A 340 15.33 -10.66 10.99
CA LEU A 340 14.68 -11.87 10.49
C LEU A 340 14.34 -12.82 11.65
N MET A 341 15.26 -13.09 12.55
CA MET A 341 15.02 -13.94 13.70
C MET A 341 14.01 -13.34 14.67
N GLY A 342 14.02 -12.01 14.83
CA GLY A 342 13.02 -11.29 15.62
C GLY A 342 11.61 -11.46 15.05
N LEU A 343 11.45 -11.31 13.73
CA LEU A 343 10.19 -11.55 13.03
C LEU A 343 9.69 -12.99 13.22
N LEU A 344 10.54 -13.97 12.91
CA LEU A 344 10.19 -15.39 13.00
C LEU A 344 9.80 -15.81 14.42
N ARG A 345 10.56 -15.37 15.43
CA ARG A 345 10.30 -15.68 16.83
C ARG A 345 9.00 -15.08 17.35
N ASN A 346 8.67 -13.90 16.89
CA ASN A 346 7.48 -13.16 17.36
C ASN A 346 6.29 -13.29 16.39
N TRP A 347 6.38 -14.12 15.36
CA TRP A 347 5.32 -14.32 14.39
C TRP A 347 3.97 -14.65 15.00
N PRO A 348 3.87 -15.50 16.05
CA PRO A 348 2.57 -15.77 16.69
C PRO A 348 1.87 -14.52 17.23
N ALA A 349 2.63 -13.49 17.63
CA ALA A 349 2.09 -12.22 18.06
C ALA A 349 1.75 -11.27 16.88
N VAL A 350 2.47 -11.37 15.78
CA VAL A 350 2.27 -10.54 14.57
C VAL A 350 1.11 -11.06 13.71
N ASN A 351 0.98 -12.38 13.61
CA ASN A 351 0.03 -13.03 12.71
C ASN A 351 -1.43 -12.54 12.85
N PRO A 352 -2.01 -12.30 14.04
CA PRO A 352 -3.37 -11.79 14.18
C PRO A 352 -3.61 -10.42 13.53
N PHE A 353 -2.56 -9.61 13.38
CA PHE A 353 -2.64 -8.29 12.74
C PHE A 353 -2.59 -8.39 11.21
N VAL A 354 -1.77 -9.30 10.68
CA VAL A 354 -1.64 -9.50 9.23
C VAL A 354 -2.63 -10.50 8.66
N THR A 355 -3.26 -11.31 9.51
CA THR A 355 -4.27 -12.33 9.16
C THR A 355 -5.57 -12.05 9.91
N ASN A 356 -6.08 -10.83 9.77
CA ASN A 356 -7.17 -10.30 10.59
C ASN A 356 -8.59 -10.67 10.11
N SER A 357 -8.72 -11.43 9.03
CA SER A 357 -10.01 -11.82 8.45
C SER A 357 -10.16 -13.33 8.31
N HIS A 358 -11.40 -13.80 8.34
CA HIS A 358 -11.71 -15.21 8.09
C HIS A 358 -11.21 -15.66 6.68
N SER A 359 -11.29 -14.77 5.71
CA SER A 359 -10.79 -14.99 4.37
C SER A 359 -9.26 -15.17 4.34
N ALA A 360 -8.52 -14.37 5.10
CA ALA A 360 -7.06 -14.49 5.22
C ALA A 360 -6.65 -15.81 5.91
N ILE A 361 -7.38 -16.23 6.96
CA ILE A 361 -7.18 -17.54 7.61
C ILE A 361 -7.42 -18.68 6.61
N LYS A 362 -8.47 -18.61 5.81
CA LYS A 362 -8.74 -19.59 4.75
C LYS A 362 -7.63 -19.65 3.69
N ARG A 363 -7.05 -18.51 3.32
CA ARG A 363 -5.92 -18.46 2.37
C ARG A 363 -4.69 -19.18 2.92
N LEU A 364 -4.38 -18.97 4.19
CA LEU A 364 -3.19 -19.53 4.84
C LEU A 364 -3.35 -21.00 5.27
N GLN A 365 -4.06 -21.82 4.50
CA GLN A 365 -4.14 -23.27 4.74
C GLN A 365 -2.78 -23.91 4.46
N PRO A 366 -2.20 -24.65 5.42
CA PRO A 366 -0.91 -25.30 5.25
C PRO A 366 -0.87 -26.25 4.06
N GLY A 367 0.23 -26.21 3.29
CA GLY A 367 0.48 -27.13 2.20
C GLY A 367 -0.09 -26.74 0.85
N PHE A 368 -0.80 -25.63 0.73
CA PHE A 368 -1.31 -25.13 -0.55
C PHE A 368 -0.66 -23.78 -0.93
N GLU A 369 -1.02 -22.69 -0.25
CA GLU A 369 -0.49 -21.34 -0.51
C GLU A 369 0.37 -20.83 0.64
N ALA A 370 0.31 -21.49 1.78
CA ALA A 370 1.07 -21.12 2.96
C ALA A 370 2.15 -22.14 3.28
N PRO A 371 3.27 -21.75 3.90
CA PRO A 371 4.25 -22.70 4.43
C PRO A 371 3.60 -23.55 5.53
N VAL A 372 4.02 -24.82 5.63
CA VAL A 372 3.56 -25.76 6.67
C VAL A 372 3.98 -25.28 8.06
N SER A 373 5.04 -24.49 8.14
CA SER A 373 5.56 -23.91 9.38
C SER A 373 6.13 -22.51 9.11
N THR A 374 6.33 -21.75 10.19
CA THR A 374 7.00 -20.44 10.14
C THR A 374 8.45 -20.62 9.76
N VAL A 375 8.81 -20.29 8.53
CA VAL A 375 10.14 -20.52 7.95
C VAL A 375 10.65 -19.31 7.19
N ALA A 376 11.98 -19.19 7.14
CA ALA A 376 12.70 -18.42 6.13
C ALA A 376 13.57 -19.37 5.31
N SER A 377 13.68 -19.14 4.03
CA SER A 377 14.51 -19.95 3.15
C SER A 377 15.62 -19.07 2.57
N LEU A 378 16.84 -19.26 3.04
CA LEU A 378 18.00 -18.50 2.59
C LEU A 378 18.76 -19.20 1.46
N GLY A 379 18.75 -20.54 1.45
CA GLY A 379 19.53 -21.38 0.52
C GLY A 379 20.79 -21.95 1.14
N LEU A 380 21.62 -22.59 0.33
CA LEU A 380 22.86 -23.26 0.79
C LEU A 380 24.00 -22.26 1.01
N SER A 381 24.09 -21.24 0.18
CA SER A 381 25.08 -20.17 0.26
C SER A 381 24.55 -18.92 -0.44
N PRO A 382 25.17 -17.74 -0.25
CA PRO A 382 24.82 -16.53 -1.00
C PRO A 382 24.90 -16.70 -2.52
N ASP A 383 25.84 -17.52 -3.01
CA ASP A 383 25.98 -17.84 -4.44
C ASP A 383 24.94 -18.87 -4.93
N SER A 384 24.34 -19.63 -4.01
CA SER A 384 23.28 -20.61 -4.30
C SER A 384 22.08 -20.40 -3.37
N PRO A 385 21.40 -19.26 -3.51
CA PRO A 385 20.31 -18.88 -2.63
C PRO A 385 19.03 -19.68 -2.96
N SER A 386 18.14 -19.78 -1.96
CA SER A 386 16.87 -20.49 -2.12
C SER A 386 16.02 -19.89 -3.23
N ARG A 387 15.33 -20.75 -3.96
CA ARG A 387 14.28 -20.39 -4.92
C ARG A 387 12.88 -20.80 -4.45
N ASN A 388 12.77 -21.23 -3.17
CA ASN A 388 11.48 -21.58 -2.61
C ASN A 388 10.63 -20.33 -2.41
N ARG A 389 9.45 -20.30 -3.01
CA ARG A 389 8.47 -19.21 -2.89
C ARG A 389 7.48 -19.42 -1.75
N THR A 390 7.33 -20.67 -1.28
CA THR A 390 6.40 -21.01 -0.18
C THR A 390 7.11 -20.85 1.16
N VAL A 391 7.39 -19.60 1.53
CA VAL A 391 8.07 -19.23 2.78
C VAL A 391 7.37 -18.03 3.40
N LEU A 392 7.47 -17.90 4.72
CA LEU A 392 6.95 -16.74 5.45
C LEU A 392 7.79 -15.49 5.22
N ALA A 393 9.10 -15.66 5.16
CA ALA A 393 10.04 -14.58 4.91
C ALA A 393 11.11 -15.02 3.92
N GLY A 394 11.37 -14.22 2.91
CA GLY A 394 12.39 -14.41 1.90
C GLY A 394 13.35 -13.22 1.84
N LEU A 395 14.47 -13.40 1.16
CA LEU A 395 15.40 -12.31 0.85
C LEU A 395 15.14 -11.80 -0.55
N VAL A 396 15.00 -10.49 -0.68
CA VAL A 396 15.05 -9.81 -1.97
C VAL A 396 16.47 -9.96 -2.53
N ARG A 397 16.58 -10.28 -3.81
CA ARG A 397 17.85 -10.40 -4.49
C ARG A 397 18.03 -9.23 -5.43
N SER A 398 19.09 -8.51 -5.21
CA SER A 398 19.48 -7.42 -6.08
C SER A 398 20.99 -7.23 -5.98
N ASP A 399 21.62 -6.91 -7.12
CA ASP A 399 23.00 -6.43 -7.13
C ASP A 399 23.14 -5.03 -6.51
N ASN A 400 22.00 -4.36 -6.29
CA ASN A 400 21.96 -3.08 -5.59
C ASN A 400 21.97 -3.31 -4.06
N PRO A 401 23.05 -2.93 -3.35
CA PRO A 401 23.13 -3.14 -1.92
C PRO A 401 22.08 -2.36 -1.08
N LEU A 402 21.32 -1.47 -1.70
CA LEU A 402 20.20 -0.78 -1.04
C LEU A 402 18.89 -1.54 -1.14
N SER A 403 18.80 -2.59 -1.96
CA SER A 403 17.58 -3.37 -2.22
C SER A 403 17.47 -4.67 -1.41
N VAL A 404 18.39 -4.95 -0.50
CA VAL A 404 18.41 -6.19 0.32
C VAL A 404 17.64 -5.99 1.61
#